data_f8d21c2dca8343b46b2aa42ebb22a12f
#
_entry.id   f8d21c2dca8343b46b2aa42ebb22a12f
#
_cell.length_a   1.000
_cell.length_b   1.000
_cell.length_c   1.000
_cell.angle_alpha   90.00
_cell.angle_beta   90.00
_cell.angle_gamma   90.00
#
_symmetry.space_group_name_H-M   'P 1'
#
loop_
_entity.id
_entity.type
_entity.pdbx_description
1 polymer ?
#
loop_
_entity_poly.entity_id
_entity_poly.type
_entity_poly.pdbx_seq_one_letter_code
_entity_poly.pdbx_strand_id
1 'polypeptide(L)'
;IEPNVGKAVRHKPLFDEAEALLSARFAAFLLEPKDLAQLELDVAASMELIAAARRATGQAKAAVSKLLEQAGKIRGGKTLNINIVKALRGLISGLHADGFTGDPATDWLTVKYALRATGQNELLRVASQLDFLVAFRRGHRISAGLANEWLRDGAYTNARLALDQALAQEQILDGIEAPAGLQVMNFHKAKGKQFDGVVIVREARRTAAGVQ
;
A
#
# COMPACT_ATOMS: atom_id res chain seq x y z
N ILE A 1 38.38 -20.56 -19.06
CA ILE A 1 37.03 -20.00 -19.35
C ILE A 1 36.65 -19.26 -18.09
N GLU A 2 36.86 -17.94 -18.06
CA GLU A 2 36.42 -17.10 -16.96
C GLU A 2 34.88 -17.03 -17.01
N PRO A 3 34.18 -17.30 -15.90
CA PRO A 3 32.76 -17.10 -15.84
C PRO A 3 32.49 -15.60 -15.95
N ASN A 4 31.74 -15.21 -16.98
CA ASN A 4 31.24 -13.86 -17.16
C ASN A 4 30.35 -13.51 -15.95
N VAL A 5 30.94 -12.85 -14.94
CA VAL A 5 30.19 -12.36 -13.76
C VAL A 5 29.31 -11.24 -14.26
N GLY A 6 28.11 -11.60 -14.63
CA GLY A 6 27.07 -10.65 -15.05
C GLY A 6 26.96 -9.52 -14.05
N LYS A 7 26.75 -8.30 -14.54
CA LYS A 7 26.50 -7.10 -13.75
C LYS A 7 25.55 -7.46 -12.62
N ALA A 8 25.99 -7.27 -11.37
CA ALA A 8 25.16 -7.49 -10.20
C ALA A 8 23.86 -6.69 -10.38
N VAL A 9 22.78 -7.41 -10.68
CA VAL A 9 21.45 -6.80 -10.73
C VAL A 9 21.18 -6.37 -9.31
N ARG A 10 21.21 -5.07 -9.07
CA ARG A 10 20.74 -4.50 -7.81
C ARG A 10 19.26 -4.85 -7.71
N HIS A 11 18.92 -5.91 -7.02
CA HIS A 11 17.58 -6.15 -6.58
C HIS A 11 17.22 -5.06 -5.57
N LYS A 12 16.72 -3.94 -6.07
CA LYS A 12 15.88 -3.08 -5.26
C LYS A 12 14.71 -3.97 -4.82
N PRO A 13 14.42 -4.12 -3.54
CA PRO A 13 13.20 -4.82 -3.17
C PRO A 13 12.08 -4.16 -3.98
N LEU A 14 11.41 -4.94 -4.82
CA LEU A 14 10.28 -4.48 -5.64
C LEU A 14 9.15 -3.94 -4.76
N PHE A 15 9.26 -4.13 -3.46
CA PHE A 15 8.19 -4.01 -2.50
C PHE A 15 8.73 -3.60 -1.12
N ASP A 16 8.12 -2.57 -0.56
CA ASP A 16 8.26 -2.18 0.84
C ASP A 16 6.94 -2.55 1.55
N GLU A 17 7.01 -3.50 2.47
CA GLU A 17 5.83 -4.01 3.17
C GLU A 17 5.05 -2.88 3.88
N ALA A 18 5.74 -1.96 4.51
CA ALA A 18 5.12 -0.85 5.21
C ALA A 18 4.44 0.12 4.23
N GLU A 19 5.06 0.40 3.08
CA GLU A 19 4.45 1.22 2.03
C GLU A 19 3.21 0.54 1.45
N ALA A 20 3.26 -0.78 1.22
CA ALA A 20 2.13 -1.52 0.68
C ALA A 20 0.93 -1.56 1.63
N LEU A 21 1.17 -1.77 2.92
CA LEU A 21 0.11 -1.76 3.93
C LEU A 21 -0.56 -0.38 4.06
N LEU A 22 0.22 0.70 4.04
CA LEU A 22 -0.31 2.06 4.08
C LEU A 22 -1.01 2.44 2.76
N SER A 23 -0.54 1.92 1.61
CA SER A 23 -1.22 2.06 0.33
C SER A 23 -2.56 1.31 0.33
N ALA A 24 -2.63 0.12 0.93
CA ALA A 24 -3.88 -0.61 1.12
C ALA A 24 -4.86 0.15 2.02
N ARG A 25 -4.36 0.81 3.06
CA ARG A 25 -5.20 1.63 3.92
C ARG A 25 -5.78 2.83 3.18
N PHE A 26 -5.05 3.42 2.24
CA PHE A 26 -5.59 4.44 1.35
C PHE A 26 -6.64 3.87 0.39
N ALA A 27 -6.42 2.69 -0.19
CA ALA A 27 -7.43 2.03 -1.03
C ALA A 27 -8.71 1.70 -0.23
N ALA A 28 -8.57 1.19 0.99
CA ALA A 28 -9.70 0.97 1.89
C ALA A 28 -10.45 2.28 2.21
N PHE A 29 -9.73 3.39 2.42
CA PHE A 29 -10.36 4.70 2.58
C PHE A 29 -11.19 5.10 1.34
N LEU A 30 -10.75 4.76 0.13
CA LEU A 30 -11.51 5.06 -1.10
C LEU A 30 -12.76 4.18 -1.24
N LEU A 31 -12.79 2.99 -0.65
CA LEU A 31 -13.99 2.12 -0.59
C LEU A 31 -15.06 2.66 0.36
N GLU A 32 -14.68 3.40 1.39
CA GLU A 32 -15.63 3.94 2.37
C GLU A 32 -16.60 4.93 1.71
N PRO A 33 -17.88 4.98 2.15
CA PRO A 33 -18.84 5.97 1.66
C PRO A 33 -18.31 7.40 1.78
N LYS A 34 -18.57 8.21 0.77
CA LYS A 34 -18.11 9.60 0.72
C LYS A 34 -19.30 10.56 0.71
N ASP A 35 -19.14 11.66 1.44
CA ASP A 35 -20.05 12.80 1.38
C ASP A 35 -19.40 13.87 0.49
N LEU A 36 -19.98 14.11 -0.68
CA LEU A 36 -19.45 15.10 -1.62
C LEU A 36 -19.46 16.54 -1.03
N ALA A 37 -20.27 16.80 -0.01
CA ALA A 37 -20.21 18.07 0.72
C ALA A 37 -18.89 18.23 1.50
N GLN A 38 -18.20 17.11 1.78
CA GLN A 38 -16.90 17.08 2.48
C GLN A 38 -15.74 16.68 1.55
N LEU A 39 -15.94 16.73 0.24
CA LEU A 39 -14.96 16.28 -0.76
C LEU A 39 -13.55 16.86 -0.52
N GLU A 40 -13.43 18.12 -0.17
CA GLU A 40 -12.12 18.76 0.09
C GLU A 40 -11.44 18.15 1.33
N LEU A 41 -12.18 17.77 2.35
CA LEU A 41 -11.63 17.07 3.52
C LEU A 41 -11.17 15.67 3.16
N ASP A 42 -11.89 14.98 2.29
CA ASP A 42 -11.48 13.66 1.79
C ASP A 42 -10.24 13.75 0.89
N VAL A 43 -10.11 14.81 0.09
CA VAL A 43 -8.89 15.10 -0.68
C VAL A 43 -7.71 15.33 0.26
N ALA A 44 -7.88 16.14 1.31
CA ALA A 44 -6.82 16.37 2.29
C ALA A 44 -6.42 15.06 3.01
N ALA A 45 -7.39 14.26 3.45
CA ALA A 45 -7.16 12.97 4.07
C ALA A 45 -6.43 12.00 3.12
N SER A 46 -6.80 11.97 1.84
CA SER A 46 -6.11 11.20 0.80
C SER A 46 -4.63 11.58 0.70
N MET A 47 -4.32 12.88 0.67
CA MET A 47 -2.94 13.37 0.59
C MET A 47 -2.12 12.98 1.84
N GLU A 48 -2.74 13.00 3.02
CA GLU A 48 -2.12 12.57 4.28
C GLU A 48 -1.81 11.06 4.27
N LEU A 49 -2.73 10.23 3.77
CA LEU A 49 -2.53 8.79 3.63
C LEU A 49 -1.43 8.46 2.62
N ILE A 50 -1.39 9.13 1.47
CA ILE A 50 -0.32 9.00 0.49
C ILE A 50 1.03 9.43 1.10
N ALA A 51 1.05 10.54 1.84
CA ALA A 51 2.25 11.01 2.52
C ALA A 51 2.75 10.01 3.57
N ALA A 52 1.83 9.34 4.32
CA ALA A 52 2.16 8.30 5.27
C ALA A 52 2.83 7.09 4.57
N ALA A 53 2.25 6.62 3.46
CA ALA A 53 2.82 5.54 2.66
C ALA A 53 4.23 5.88 2.13
N ARG A 54 4.40 7.11 1.63
CA ARG A 54 5.72 7.59 1.15
C ARG A 54 6.74 7.74 2.27
N ARG A 55 6.32 8.13 3.46
CA ARG A 55 7.19 8.27 4.63
C ARG A 55 7.75 6.92 5.08
N ALA A 56 6.98 5.85 4.96
CA ALA A 56 7.40 4.51 5.35
C ALA A 56 8.68 4.05 4.64
N THR A 57 8.90 4.49 3.40
CA THR A 57 10.12 4.15 2.64
C THR A 57 11.39 4.87 3.13
N GLY A 58 11.27 5.82 4.04
CA GLY A 58 12.37 6.68 4.48
C GLY A 58 12.92 7.63 3.40
N GLN A 59 12.38 7.57 2.18
CA GLN A 59 12.77 8.36 1.03
C GLN A 59 11.79 9.51 0.79
N ALA A 60 12.14 10.41 -0.14
CA ALA A 60 11.25 11.47 -0.63
C ALA A 60 10.71 12.44 0.44
N LYS A 61 11.51 12.79 1.44
CA LYS A 61 11.12 13.72 2.52
C LYS A 61 10.48 15.02 2.01
N ALA A 62 11.02 15.61 0.95
CA ALA A 62 10.50 16.83 0.34
C ALA A 62 9.09 16.64 -0.25
N ALA A 63 8.83 15.51 -0.93
CA ALA A 63 7.51 15.19 -1.48
C ALA A 63 6.48 14.95 -0.36
N VAL A 64 6.87 14.26 0.71
CA VAL A 64 6.04 14.05 1.91
C VAL A 64 5.68 15.40 2.55
N SER A 65 6.66 16.28 2.79
CA SER A 65 6.41 17.59 3.39
C SER A 65 5.48 18.44 2.53
N LYS A 66 5.66 18.40 1.19
CA LYS A 66 4.80 19.12 0.25
C LYS A 66 3.36 18.62 0.27
N LEU A 67 3.15 17.29 0.30
CA LEU A 67 1.81 16.70 0.39
C LEU A 67 1.11 17.13 1.68
N LEU A 68 1.80 17.05 2.82
CA LEU A 68 1.24 17.44 4.12
C LEU A 68 0.95 18.95 4.21
N GLU A 69 1.82 19.81 3.68
CA GLU A 69 1.60 21.25 3.61
C GLU A 69 0.35 21.58 2.79
N GLN A 70 0.19 20.90 1.64
CA GLN A 70 -0.97 21.12 0.76
C GLN A 70 -2.26 20.61 1.41
N ALA A 71 -2.23 19.43 2.06
CA ALA A 71 -3.35 18.91 2.83
C ALA A 71 -3.77 19.90 3.95
N GLY A 72 -2.80 20.45 4.68
CA GLY A 72 -3.06 21.46 5.71
C GLY A 72 -3.70 22.72 5.16
N LYS A 73 -3.29 23.19 3.97
CA LYS A 73 -3.93 24.34 3.30
C LYS A 73 -5.39 24.07 2.97
N ILE A 74 -5.70 22.86 2.47
CA ILE A 74 -7.09 22.46 2.16
C ILE A 74 -7.92 22.39 3.44
N ARG A 75 -7.41 21.79 4.52
CA ARG A 75 -8.09 21.77 5.82
C ARG A 75 -8.33 23.16 6.39
N GLY A 76 -7.45 24.10 6.09
CA GLY A 76 -7.62 25.52 6.43
C GLY A 76 -8.56 26.29 5.48
N GLY A 77 -9.34 25.60 4.64
CA GLY A 77 -10.34 26.19 3.75
C GLY A 77 -9.78 26.77 2.44
N LYS A 78 -8.50 26.51 2.11
CA LYS A 78 -7.93 26.98 0.84
C LYS A 78 -8.24 26.01 -0.29
N THR A 79 -8.83 26.50 -1.36
CA THR A 79 -9.00 25.74 -2.60
C THR A 79 -7.68 25.68 -3.36
N LEU A 80 -7.14 24.48 -3.58
CA LEU A 80 -5.95 24.27 -4.38
C LEU A 80 -6.33 23.72 -5.77
N ASN A 81 -5.66 24.25 -6.82
CA ASN A 81 -5.91 23.86 -8.20
C ASN A 81 -4.66 23.20 -8.85
N ILE A 82 -4.02 22.31 -8.12
CA ILE A 82 -2.85 21.55 -8.56
C ILE A 82 -3.25 20.15 -9.06
N ASN A 83 -2.42 19.55 -9.89
CA ASN A 83 -2.76 18.30 -10.59
C ASN A 83 -3.16 17.16 -9.67
N ILE A 84 -2.44 16.93 -8.55
CA ILE A 84 -2.76 15.87 -7.61
C ILE A 84 -4.14 16.09 -6.94
N VAL A 85 -4.48 17.34 -6.61
CA VAL A 85 -5.76 17.69 -5.99
C VAL A 85 -6.91 17.50 -7.00
N LYS A 86 -6.72 17.94 -8.24
CA LYS A 86 -7.71 17.71 -9.32
C LYS A 86 -7.94 16.21 -9.53
N ALA A 87 -6.87 15.43 -9.59
CA ALA A 87 -6.95 13.99 -9.78
C ALA A 87 -7.68 13.30 -8.61
N LEU A 88 -7.40 13.70 -7.37
CA LEU A 88 -8.08 13.15 -6.19
C LEU A 88 -9.57 13.51 -6.16
N ARG A 89 -9.92 14.76 -6.48
CA ARG A 89 -11.34 15.15 -6.62
C ARG A 89 -12.06 14.29 -7.66
N GLY A 90 -11.49 14.17 -8.86
CA GLY A 90 -12.05 13.34 -9.92
C GLY A 90 -12.16 11.87 -9.53
N LEU A 91 -11.13 11.31 -8.89
CA LEU A 91 -11.12 9.95 -8.40
C LEU A 91 -12.23 9.68 -7.38
N ILE A 92 -12.31 10.50 -6.33
CA ILE A 92 -13.30 10.33 -5.26
C ILE A 92 -14.71 10.51 -5.80
N SER A 93 -14.95 11.56 -6.61
CA SER A 93 -16.27 11.81 -7.22
C SER A 93 -16.68 10.71 -8.19
N GLY A 94 -15.74 10.17 -8.98
CA GLY A 94 -16.01 9.09 -9.91
C GLY A 94 -16.37 7.80 -9.17
N LEU A 95 -15.59 7.38 -8.19
CA LEU A 95 -15.87 6.19 -7.38
C LEU A 95 -17.20 6.31 -6.62
N HIS A 96 -17.54 7.53 -6.15
CA HIS A 96 -18.82 7.78 -5.49
C HIS A 96 -19.99 7.66 -6.49
N ALA A 97 -19.84 8.19 -7.70
CA ALA A 97 -20.90 8.17 -8.73
C ALA A 97 -21.14 6.75 -9.28
N ASP A 98 -20.07 5.99 -9.51
CA ASP A 98 -20.14 4.62 -10.05
C ASP A 98 -20.63 3.62 -8.99
N GLY A 99 -20.34 3.89 -7.70
CA GLY A 99 -20.64 3.01 -6.58
C GLY A 99 -19.79 1.73 -6.57
N PHE A 100 -20.10 0.84 -5.64
CA PHE A 100 -19.46 -0.45 -5.48
C PHE A 100 -20.45 -1.59 -5.60
N THR A 101 -19.96 -2.77 -5.98
CA THR A 101 -20.80 -3.95 -6.26
C THR A 101 -21.09 -4.80 -5.03
N GLY A 102 -20.25 -4.68 -3.99
CA GLY A 102 -20.28 -5.54 -2.80
C GLY A 102 -19.47 -6.82 -2.95
N ASP A 103 -18.86 -7.06 -4.11
CA ASP A 103 -17.80 -8.06 -4.26
C ASP A 103 -16.44 -7.41 -3.98
N PRO A 104 -15.81 -7.69 -2.82
CA PRO A 104 -14.58 -7.03 -2.43
C PRO A 104 -13.44 -7.18 -3.42
N ALA A 105 -13.39 -8.29 -4.16
CA ALA A 105 -12.33 -8.53 -5.14
C ALA A 105 -12.49 -7.60 -6.35
N THR A 106 -13.72 -7.49 -6.87
CA THR A 106 -14.06 -6.59 -7.97
C THR A 106 -13.90 -5.12 -7.56
N ASP A 107 -14.41 -4.76 -6.39
CA ASP A 107 -14.38 -3.37 -5.90
C ASP A 107 -12.95 -2.91 -5.60
N TRP A 108 -12.11 -3.80 -5.07
CA TRP A 108 -10.67 -3.53 -4.90
C TRP A 108 -9.96 -3.28 -6.22
N LEU A 109 -10.28 -4.07 -7.24
CA LEU A 109 -9.76 -3.87 -8.60
C LEU A 109 -10.26 -2.56 -9.20
N THR A 110 -11.52 -2.20 -8.96
CA THR A 110 -12.12 -0.93 -9.41
C THR A 110 -11.33 0.25 -8.84
N VAL A 111 -11.06 0.28 -7.53
CA VAL A 111 -10.22 1.31 -6.90
C VAL A 111 -8.82 1.34 -7.52
N LYS A 112 -8.19 0.19 -7.70
CA LYS A 112 -6.86 0.10 -8.29
C LYS A 112 -6.79 0.63 -9.72
N TYR A 113 -7.77 0.30 -10.56
CA TYR A 113 -7.84 0.80 -11.93
C TYR A 113 -8.15 2.30 -11.97
N ALA A 114 -9.04 2.78 -11.11
CA ALA A 114 -9.33 4.20 -10.98
C ALA A 114 -8.08 5.01 -10.58
N LEU A 115 -7.29 4.51 -9.62
CA LEU A 115 -5.99 5.09 -9.26
C LEU A 115 -5.03 5.19 -10.46
N ARG A 116 -4.94 4.12 -11.27
CA ARG A 116 -4.11 4.08 -12.48
C ARG A 116 -4.57 5.06 -13.54
N ALA A 117 -5.87 5.17 -13.75
CA ALA A 117 -6.47 6.05 -14.75
C ALA A 117 -6.18 7.53 -14.51
N THR A 118 -5.85 7.93 -13.27
CA THR A 118 -5.49 9.32 -12.96
C THR A 118 -4.22 9.80 -13.63
N GLY A 119 -3.30 8.89 -14.00
CA GLY A 119 -1.99 9.22 -14.55
C GLY A 119 -1.04 9.96 -13.60
N GLN A 120 -1.42 10.18 -12.33
CA GLN A 120 -0.60 10.88 -11.34
C GLN A 120 0.43 9.95 -10.70
N ASN A 121 1.69 10.33 -10.70
CA ASN A 121 2.79 9.49 -10.23
C ASN A 121 2.58 8.93 -8.81
N GLU A 122 2.07 9.75 -7.88
CA GLU A 122 1.83 9.30 -6.51
C GLU A 122 0.70 8.26 -6.45
N LEU A 123 -0.35 8.42 -7.25
CA LEU A 123 -1.47 7.49 -7.32
C LEU A 123 -1.12 6.21 -8.10
N LEU A 124 -0.32 6.32 -9.17
CA LEU A 124 0.24 5.18 -9.88
C LEU A 124 1.14 4.33 -8.95
N ARG A 125 1.92 4.99 -8.09
CA ARG A 125 2.75 4.30 -7.12
C ARG A 125 1.89 3.53 -6.10
N VAL A 126 0.86 4.15 -5.54
CA VAL A 126 -0.10 3.45 -4.67
C VAL A 126 -0.69 2.24 -5.39
N ALA A 127 -1.20 2.41 -6.60
CA ALA A 127 -1.78 1.31 -7.38
C ALA A 127 -0.79 0.15 -7.61
N SER A 128 0.51 0.45 -7.80
CA SER A 128 1.54 -0.58 -7.93
C SER A 128 1.80 -1.34 -6.63
N GLN A 129 1.70 -0.67 -5.47
CA GLN A 129 1.84 -1.33 -4.17
C GLN A 129 0.67 -2.28 -3.88
N LEU A 130 -0.53 -1.97 -4.37
CA LEU A 130 -1.70 -2.86 -4.20
C LEU A 130 -1.54 -4.20 -4.92
N ASP A 131 -0.73 -4.30 -5.98
CA ASP A 131 -0.45 -5.55 -6.69
C ASP A 131 0.21 -6.59 -5.78
N PHE A 132 1.02 -6.15 -4.83
CA PHE A 132 1.74 -7.03 -3.92
C PHE A 132 0.85 -7.64 -2.83
N LEU A 133 -0.22 -6.95 -2.43
CA LEU A 133 -1.16 -7.47 -1.43
C LEU A 133 -1.98 -8.64 -1.95
N VAL A 134 -2.30 -8.66 -3.25
CA VAL A 134 -3.02 -9.77 -3.90
C VAL A 134 -2.14 -11.02 -4.02
N ALA A 135 -0.84 -10.86 -4.18
CA ALA A 135 0.11 -11.98 -4.31
C ALA A 135 0.38 -12.72 -2.98
N PHE A 136 0.06 -12.11 -1.84
CA PHE A 136 0.19 -12.73 -0.53
C PHE A 136 -1.16 -13.30 -0.06
N ARG A 137 -1.14 -14.37 0.75
CA ARG A 137 -2.32 -15.00 1.39
C ARG A 137 -3.25 -14.01 2.11
N ARG A 138 -2.78 -12.80 2.36
CA ARG A 138 -3.47 -11.67 3.00
C ARG A 138 -4.72 -11.23 2.26
N GLY A 139 -4.78 -11.35 0.93
CA GLY A 139 -5.93 -10.94 0.13
C GLY A 139 -7.23 -11.64 0.53
N HIS A 140 -7.18 -12.91 0.93
CA HIS A 140 -8.37 -13.66 1.33
C HIS A 140 -9.01 -13.14 2.62
N ARG A 141 -8.22 -12.74 3.61
CA ARG A 141 -8.75 -12.26 4.90
C ARG A 141 -9.27 -10.84 4.81
N ILE A 142 -8.57 -9.99 4.07
CA ILE A 142 -9.03 -8.63 3.77
C ILE A 142 -10.36 -8.71 3.01
N SER A 143 -10.45 -9.57 2.00
CA SER A 143 -11.67 -9.78 1.24
C SER A 143 -12.82 -10.28 2.11
N ALA A 144 -12.58 -11.25 3.00
CA ALA A 144 -13.59 -11.75 3.93
C ALA A 144 -14.07 -10.67 4.91
N GLY A 145 -13.16 -9.87 5.45
CA GLY A 145 -13.50 -8.74 6.33
C GLY A 145 -14.39 -7.72 5.63
N LEU A 146 -14.04 -7.32 4.42
CA LEU A 146 -14.81 -6.38 3.61
C LEU A 146 -16.18 -6.96 3.19
N ALA A 147 -16.23 -8.26 2.82
CA ALA A 147 -17.49 -8.92 2.48
C ALA A 147 -18.47 -8.95 3.67
N ASN A 148 -17.98 -9.25 4.87
CA ASN A 148 -18.80 -9.24 6.08
C ASN A 148 -19.34 -7.84 6.39
N GLU A 149 -18.55 -6.81 6.14
CA GLU A 149 -18.98 -5.43 6.33
C GLU A 149 -20.08 -5.05 5.35
N TRP A 150 -19.91 -5.38 4.06
CA TRP A 150 -20.94 -5.14 3.05
C TRP A 150 -22.24 -5.90 3.34
N LEU A 151 -22.15 -7.16 3.76
CA LEU A 151 -23.33 -7.96 4.10
C LEU A 151 -24.11 -7.37 5.29
N ARG A 152 -23.43 -6.72 6.21
CA ARG A 152 -24.03 -6.08 7.37
C ARG A 152 -24.64 -4.72 7.06
N ASP A 153 -23.91 -3.87 6.34
CA ASP A 153 -24.20 -2.43 6.23
C ASP A 153 -24.65 -2.02 4.82
N GLY A 154 -24.52 -2.90 3.81
CA GLY A 154 -24.75 -2.56 2.40
C GLY A 154 -23.72 -1.58 1.83
N ALA A 155 -22.61 -1.37 2.55
CA ALA A 155 -21.53 -0.48 2.18
C ALA A 155 -20.25 -0.86 2.95
N TYR A 156 -19.11 -0.40 2.49
CA TYR A 156 -17.82 -0.55 3.18
C TYR A 156 -17.59 0.55 4.23
N THR A 157 -18.48 0.66 5.21
CA THR A 157 -18.55 1.81 6.16
C THR A 157 -17.26 2.00 6.97
N ASN A 158 -16.58 0.90 7.31
CA ASN A 158 -15.35 0.90 8.10
C ASN A 158 -14.24 0.06 7.43
N ALA A 159 -14.09 0.18 6.11
CA ALA A 159 -13.15 -0.65 5.33
C ALA A 159 -11.71 -0.61 5.89
N ARG A 160 -11.26 0.53 6.39
CA ARG A 160 -9.94 0.66 7.04
C ARG A 160 -9.84 -0.16 8.32
N LEU A 161 -10.90 -0.20 9.11
CA LEU A 161 -10.94 -1.00 10.34
C LEU A 161 -10.96 -2.50 10.01
N ALA A 162 -11.74 -2.91 9.02
CA ALA A 162 -11.77 -4.30 8.54
C ALA A 162 -10.39 -4.74 8.03
N LEU A 163 -9.68 -3.86 7.29
CA LEU A 163 -8.31 -4.09 6.86
C LEU A 163 -7.35 -4.24 8.06
N ASP A 164 -7.39 -3.29 9.02
CA ASP A 164 -6.51 -3.30 10.19
C ASP A 164 -6.73 -4.56 11.05
N GLN A 165 -7.98 -5.00 11.21
CA GLN A 165 -8.33 -6.25 11.92
C GLN A 165 -7.82 -7.50 11.20
N ALA A 166 -8.00 -7.58 9.88
CA ALA A 166 -7.49 -8.69 9.08
C ALA A 166 -5.97 -8.82 9.18
N LEU A 167 -5.25 -7.70 9.15
CA LEU A 167 -3.79 -7.66 9.29
C LEU A 167 -3.34 -8.04 10.71
N ALA A 168 -4.04 -7.58 11.75
CA ALA A 168 -3.73 -7.95 13.14
C ALA A 168 -3.92 -9.45 13.39
N GLN A 169 -5.01 -10.04 12.88
CA GLN A 169 -5.25 -11.49 12.98
C GLN A 169 -4.16 -12.31 12.30
N GLU A 170 -3.66 -11.84 11.15
CA GLU A 170 -2.59 -12.51 10.44
C GLU A 170 -1.27 -12.51 11.22
N GLN A 171 -0.92 -11.38 11.83
CA GLN A 171 0.27 -11.29 12.68
C GLN A 171 0.23 -12.26 13.86
N ILE A 172 -0.95 -12.47 14.45
CA ILE A 172 -1.14 -13.43 15.54
C ILE A 172 -0.94 -14.87 15.05
N LEU A 173 -1.49 -15.20 13.87
CA LEU A 173 -1.40 -16.56 13.30
C LEU A 173 0.00 -16.87 12.75
N ASP A 174 0.67 -15.90 12.13
CA ASP A 174 2.08 -16.04 11.74
C ASP A 174 3.01 -16.28 12.95
N GLY A 175 2.60 -15.85 14.14
CA GLY A 175 3.30 -16.13 15.39
C GLY A 175 3.03 -17.54 15.97
N ILE A 176 1.96 -18.21 15.56
CA ILE A 176 1.52 -19.52 16.06
C ILE A 176 1.90 -20.64 15.09
N GLU A 177 1.81 -20.42 13.79
CA GLU A 177 2.17 -21.42 12.78
C GLU A 177 3.64 -21.25 12.39
N ALA A 178 4.46 -22.28 12.68
CA ALA A 178 5.79 -22.39 12.08
C ALA A 178 5.60 -22.53 10.57
N PRO A 179 6.05 -21.56 9.76
CA PRO A 179 5.83 -21.62 8.31
C PRO A 179 6.60 -22.80 7.73
N ALA A 180 5.89 -23.72 7.07
CA ALA A 180 6.47 -24.85 6.37
C ALA A 180 6.96 -24.45 4.98
N GLY A 181 8.09 -25.03 4.54
CA GLY A 181 8.64 -24.86 3.20
C GLY A 181 9.72 -23.78 3.08
N LEU A 182 10.02 -23.37 1.83
CA LEU A 182 11.06 -22.39 1.54
C LEU A 182 10.59 -20.97 1.91
N GLN A 183 11.36 -20.32 2.76
CA GLN A 183 11.09 -18.92 3.18
C GLN A 183 12.20 -17.99 2.71
N VAL A 184 11.82 -16.88 2.09
CA VAL A 184 12.74 -15.80 1.74
C VAL A 184 12.50 -14.63 2.67
N MET A 185 13.49 -14.27 3.46
CA MET A 185 13.36 -13.18 4.42
C MET A 185 14.69 -12.43 4.60
N ASN A 186 14.61 -11.22 5.13
CA ASN A 186 15.82 -10.50 5.52
C ASN A 186 16.38 -11.03 6.86
N PHE A 187 17.65 -10.74 7.12
CA PHE A 187 18.38 -11.18 8.32
C PHE A 187 17.67 -10.80 9.63
N HIS A 188 17.06 -9.63 9.69
CA HIS A 188 16.35 -9.18 10.90
C HIS A 188 15.09 -10.02 11.19
N LYS A 189 14.38 -10.47 10.15
CA LYS A 189 13.21 -11.35 10.27
C LYS A 189 13.59 -12.80 10.61
N ALA A 190 14.82 -13.21 10.29
CA ALA A 190 15.35 -14.55 10.60
C ALA A 190 15.82 -14.69 12.05
N LYS A 191 16.12 -13.58 12.73
CA LYS A 191 16.63 -13.59 14.10
C LYS A 191 15.63 -14.23 15.06
N GLY A 192 16.10 -15.24 15.80
CA GLY A 192 15.27 -15.98 16.78
C GLY A 192 14.38 -17.06 16.21
N LYS A 193 14.43 -17.34 14.89
CA LYS A 193 13.73 -18.45 14.25
C LYS A 193 14.67 -19.65 14.07
N GLN A 194 14.09 -20.87 14.10
CA GLN A 194 14.79 -22.13 13.84
C GLN A 194 14.40 -22.62 12.43
N PHE A 195 15.40 -23.09 11.67
CA PHE A 195 15.23 -23.60 10.32
C PHE A 195 16.04 -24.89 10.15
N ASP A 196 15.53 -25.82 9.37
CA ASP A 196 16.26 -27.06 9.00
C ASP A 196 17.48 -26.76 8.12
N GLY A 197 17.44 -25.69 7.36
CA GLY A 197 18.53 -25.22 6.51
C GLY A 197 18.40 -23.74 6.19
N VAL A 198 19.54 -23.06 6.03
CA VAL A 198 19.58 -21.61 5.72
C VAL A 198 20.51 -21.38 4.54
N VAL A 199 20.03 -20.70 3.52
CA VAL A 199 20.84 -20.19 2.40
C VAL A 199 20.94 -18.67 2.56
N ILE A 200 22.16 -18.18 2.78
CA ILE A 200 22.43 -16.76 2.92
C ILE A 200 22.92 -16.23 1.58
N VAL A 201 22.11 -15.36 0.96
CA VAL A 201 22.51 -14.61 -0.23
C VAL A 201 23.09 -13.28 0.22
N ARG A 202 24.39 -13.10 0.00
CA ARG A 202 25.13 -11.90 0.40
C ARG A 202 25.38 -11.03 -0.85
N GLU A 203 25.00 -9.77 -0.81
CA GLU A 203 25.46 -8.82 -1.83
C GLU A 203 26.96 -8.53 -1.61
N ALA A 204 27.74 -8.62 -2.69
CA ALA A 204 29.14 -8.18 -2.65
C ALA A 204 29.18 -6.66 -2.44
N ARG A 205 29.71 -6.22 -1.29
CA ARG A 205 29.98 -4.80 -1.08
C ARG A 205 31.20 -4.41 -1.91
N ARG A 206 31.02 -3.55 -2.89
CA ARG A 206 32.14 -2.83 -3.52
C ARG A 206 32.56 -1.71 -2.58
N THR A 207 33.71 -1.87 -1.96
CA THR A 207 34.44 -0.77 -1.33
C THR A 207 35.35 -0.11 -2.37
N ALA A 208 35.81 1.11 -2.10
CA ALA A 208 36.74 1.81 -2.99
C ALA A 208 38.07 1.05 -3.24
N ALA A 209 38.32 -0.03 -2.49
CA ALA A 209 39.49 -0.89 -2.57
C ALA A 209 39.26 -2.25 -3.29
N GLY A 210 38.07 -2.49 -3.87
CA GLY A 210 37.75 -3.75 -4.55
C GLY A 210 36.69 -4.59 -3.85
N VAL A 211 36.37 -5.75 -4.42
CA VAL A 211 35.37 -6.71 -3.89
C VAL A 211 36.06 -7.57 -2.83
N GLN A 212 35.54 -7.61 -1.63
CA GLN A 212 35.84 -8.61 -0.61
C GLN A 212 34.77 -9.67 -0.57
#